data_0da2a8e659713a39800027e235fdfd26
#
_entry.id   0da2a8e659713a39800027e235fdfd26
#
_cell.length_a   1.000
_cell.length_b   1.000
_cell.length_c   1.000
_cell.angle_alpha   90.00
_cell.angle_beta   90.00
_cell.angle_gamma   90.00
#
_symmetry.space_group_name_H-M   'P 1'
#
loop_
_entity.id
_entity.type
_entity.pdbx_description
1 polymer ?
#
loop_
_entity_poly.entity_id
_entity_poly.type
_entity_poly.pdbx_seq_one_letter_code
_entity_poly.pdbx_strand_id
1 'polypeptide(L)'
;MKFIGFIRKFIKEHFFNETWKCNACSKEIFSGEFLCEDCKKELSFLSDVSICNHCGRALKNSQEYCTTCKERLLSTTKGRSVFEYKGTASVLIKKFKYNGDKYLKEYFAEKLSAVYFRNYYLSDYITFVPSTIKSQMKRGYNQSFLLCEELSKRGGVKIFHGVSKVKETNRQAKLSRKQRKENLKGSFKVTDKKLIKDKVVTIIDDVTTTGVTIETLATAILKAGAKQVNYITVASVSPVCGY
;
A
#
# COMPACT_ATOMS: atom_id res chain seq x y z
N MET A 1 43.21 -31.43 5.58
CA MET A 1 43.61 -30.05 5.23
C MET A 1 42.98 -29.48 3.97
N LYS A 2 42.61 -30.29 2.94
CA LYS A 2 41.99 -29.76 1.68
C LYS A 2 40.55 -29.29 1.81
N PHE A 3 39.78 -29.81 2.78
CA PHE A 3 38.34 -29.46 2.94
C PHE A 3 38.11 -28.05 3.54
N ILE A 4 38.98 -27.62 4.45
CA ILE A 4 38.91 -26.28 5.07
C ILE A 4 39.26 -25.19 4.05
N GLY A 5 40.15 -25.49 3.10
CA GLY A 5 40.46 -24.57 2.01
C GLY A 5 39.30 -24.34 1.02
N PHE A 6 38.51 -25.40 0.75
CA PHE A 6 37.36 -25.34 -0.12
C PHE A 6 36.22 -24.53 0.52
N ILE A 7 35.93 -24.74 1.81
CA ILE A 7 34.92 -23.99 2.56
C ILE A 7 35.31 -22.50 2.66
N ARG A 8 36.60 -22.20 2.92
CA ARG A 8 37.09 -20.81 2.94
C ARG A 8 36.98 -20.12 1.58
N LYS A 9 37.28 -20.85 0.49
CA LYS A 9 37.14 -20.34 -0.88
C LYS A 9 35.67 -20.12 -1.26
N PHE A 10 34.79 -21.07 -0.93
CA PHE A 10 33.33 -20.98 -1.15
C PHE A 10 32.70 -19.84 -0.38
N ILE A 11 33.07 -19.64 0.89
CA ILE A 11 32.61 -18.53 1.73
C ILE A 11 33.11 -17.20 1.14
N LYS A 12 34.39 -17.12 0.72
CA LYS A 12 34.98 -15.92 0.15
C LYS A 12 34.37 -15.52 -1.19
N GLU A 13 34.06 -16.50 -2.06
CA GLU A 13 33.48 -16.26 -3.38
C GLU A 13 31.97 -15.95 -3.33
N HIS A 14 31.23 -16.45 -2.33
CA HIS A 14 29.78 -16.24 -2.23
C HIS A 14 29.35 -15.18 -1.22
N PHE A 15 30.21 -14.88 -0.22
CA PHE A 15 29.88 -13.90 0.83
C PHE A 15 30.65 -12.59 0.78
N PHE A 16 31.72 -12.48 -0.01
CA PHE A 16 32.57 -11.27 -0.02
C PHE A 16 32.58 -10.51 -1.36
N ASN A 17 31.82 -10.94 -2.37
CA ASN A 17 31.75 -10.23 -3.66
C ASN A 17 30.35 -9.63 -3.99
N GLU A 18 29.36 -9.72 -3.09
CA GLU A 18 28.13 -8.96 -3.28
C GLU A 18 28.28 -7.59 -2.61
N THR A 19 28.56 -6.57 -3.39
CA THR A 19 28.41 -5.20 -2.93
C THR A 19 26.93 -4.97 -2.63
N TRP A 20 26.59 -4.91 -1.36
CA TRP A 20 25.24 -4.58 -0.93
C TRP A 20 24.89 -3.17 -1.40
N LYS A 21 23.74 -3.00 -2.02
CA LYS A 21 23.30 -1.73 -2.58
C LYS A 21 22.01 -1.26 -1.94
N CYS A 22 21.92 0.02 -1.66
CA CYS A 22 20.71 0.67 -1.20
C CYS A 22 19.57 0.43 -2.20
N ASN A 23 18.45 -0.11 -1.73
CA ASN A 23 17.31 -0.44 -2.58
C ASN A 23 16.64 0.79 -3.20
N ALA A 24 16.87 1.99 -2.70
CA ALA A 24 16.36 3.23 -3.28
C ALA A 24 17.34 3.86 -4.30
N CYS A 25 18.55 4.25 -3.88
CA CYS A 25 19.49 5.02 -4.69
C CYS A 25 20.65 4.21 -5.29
N SER A 26 20.75 2.91 -4.97
CA SER A 26 21.81 2.01 -5.44
C SER A 26 23.23 2.32 -4.95
N LYS A 27 23.41 3.25 -4.00
CA LYS A 27 24.68 3.51 -3.31
C LYS A 27 25.11 2.25 -2.54
N GLU A 28 26.39 1.96 -2.48
CA GLU A 28 26.94 0.85 -1.68
C GLU A 28 26.63 1.08 -0.19
N ILE A 29 26.28 0.00 0.49
CA ILE A 29 25.90 -0.03 1.92
C ILE A 29 26.52 -1.22 2.62
N PHE A 30 26.51 -1.19 3.95
CA PHE A 30 26.95 -2.32 4.74
C PHE A 30 25.99 -3.50 4.61
N SER A 31 26.52 -4.70 4.78
CA SER A 31 25.75 -5.96 4.74
C SER A 31 24.56 -5.94 5.74
N GLY A 32 23.41 -6.42 5.26
CA GLY A 32 22.17 -6.49 6.05
C GLY A 32 21.30 -5.24 6.06
N GLU A 33 21.79 -4.11 5.55
CA GLU A 33 21.01 -2.89 5.47
C GLU A 33 20.11 -2.89 4.22
N PHE A 34 18.89 -2.39 4.38
CA PHE A 34 17.94 -2.25 3.26
C PHE A 34 18.11 -0.93 2.51
N LEU A 35 18.41 0.14 3.24
CA LEU A 35 18.61 1.50 2.74
C LEU A 35 19.86 2.11 3.34
N CYS A 36 20.53 3.00 2.59
CA CYS A 36 21.57 3.85 3.15
C CYS A 36 20.97 4.88 4.12
N GLU A 37 21.80 5.47 4.98
CA GLU A 37 21.37 6.45 5.98
C GLU A 37 20.67 7.67 5.38
N ASP A 38 21.15 8.16 4.22
CA ASP A 38 20.53 9.29 3.53
C ASP A 38 19.09 8.96 3.11
N CYS A 39 18.89 7.78 2.49
CA CYS A 39 17.56 7.31 2.09
C CYS A 39 16.64 6.98 3.28
N LYS A 40 17.19 6.52 4.41
CA LYS A 40 16.41 6.35 5.65
C LYS A 40 15.89 7.69 6.16
N LYS A 41 16.75 8.72 6.20
CA LYS A 41 16.37 10.08 6.64
C LYS A 41 15.33 10.75 5.76
N GLU A 42 15.30 10.43 4.46
CA GLU A 42 14.29 10.93 3.54
C GLU A 42 12.91 10.25 3.68
N LEU A 43 12.80 9.16 4.44
CA LEU A 43 11.52 8.52 4.70
C LEU A 43 10.68 9.38 5.65
N SER A 44 9.55 9.86 5.18
CA SER A 44 8.59 10.62 5.99
C SER A 44 7.49 9.68 6.47
N PHE A 45 7.60 9.21 7.72
CA PHE A 45 6.59 8.39 8.35
C PHE A 45 5.40 9.24 8.80
N LEU A 46 4.19 8.76 8.54
CA LEU A 46 2.96 9.44 8.95
C LEU A 46 2.64 9.23 10.45
N SER A 47 3.38 8.35 11.14
CA SER A 47 3.34 8.24 12.60
C SER A 47 3.96 9.44 13.31
N ASP A 48 4.82 10.18 12.63
CA ASP A 48 5.70 11.20 13.23
C ASP A 48 5.17 12.62 13.00
N VAL A 49 4.00 12.74 12.35
CA VAL A 49 3.37 14.01 12.02
C VAL A 49 1.89 14.02 12.33
N SER A 50 1.31 15.23 12.43
CA SER A 50 -0.15 15.38 12.55
C SER A 50 -0.85 14.84 11.31
N ILE A 51 -1.84 13.97 11.49
CA ILE A 51 -2.57 13.32 10.41
C ILE A 51 -4.07 13.54 10.54
N CYS A 52 -4.76 13.54 9.42
CA CYS A 52 -6.22 13.57 9.37
C CYS A 52 -6.82 12.35 10.08
N ASN A 53 -7.70 12.57 11.06
CA ASN A 53 -8.32 11.51 11.86
C ASN A 53 -9.08 10.49 11.01
N HIS A 54 -9.65 10.91 9.87
CA HIS A 54 -10.35 10.02 8.96
C HIS A 54 -9.39 9.32 7.98
N CYS A 55 -8.70 10.08 7.11
CA CYS A 55 -7.97 9.49 5.97
C CYS A 55 -6.46 9.28 6.21
N GLY A 56 -5.92 9.67 7.37
CA GLY A 56 -4.52 9.44 7.74
C GLY A 56 -3.47 10.21 6.93
N ARG A 57 -3.85 11.21 6.12
CA ARG A 57 -2.89 12.07 5.41
C ARG A 57 -2.25 13.05 6.34
N ALA A 58 -1.01 13.44 6.07
CA ALA A 58 -0.35 14.51 6.79
C ALA A 58 -1.17 15.82 6.71
N LEU A 59 -1.22 16.52 7.81
CA LEU A 59 -1.84 17.83 7.94
C LEU A 59 -0.73 18.87 8.17
N LYS A 60 -0.91 20.07 7.60
CA LYS A 60 0.04 21.18 7.81
C LYS A 60 -0.18 21.91 9.13
N ASN A 61 -1.39 21.89 9.64
CA ASN A 61 -1.83 22.62 10.83
C ASN A 61 -2.47 21.67 11.83
N SER A 62 -2.67 22.11 13.07
CA SER A 62 -3.33 21.37 14.18
C SER A 62 -4.83 21.15 13.95
N GLN A 63 -5.23 20.71 12.75
CA GLN A 63 -6.60 20.37 12.42
C GLN A 63 -6.84 18.88 12.64
N GLU A 64 -8.05 18.51 13.02
CA GLU A 64 -8.42 17.09 13.17
C GLU A 64 -8.67 16.41 11.82
N TYR A 65 -9.20 17.15 10.84
CA TYR A 65 -9.61 16.63 9.53
C TYR A 65 -9.07 17.51 8.40
N CYS A 66 -8.63 16.88 7.32
CA CYS A 66 -8.31 17.61 6.09
C CYS A 66 -9.58 18.14 5.41
N THR A 67 -9.44 19.18 4.59
CA THR A 67 -10.56 19.83 3.86
C THR A 67 -11.45 18.80 3.16
N THR A 68 -10.85 17.84 2.47
CA THR A 68 -11.59 16.77 1.79
C THR A 68 -12.49 15.95 2.70
N CYS A 69 -12.02 15.63 3.92
CA CYS A 69 -12.79 14.81 4.86
C CYS A 69 -13.84 15.62 5.63
N LYS A 70 -13.64 16.93 5.78
CA LYS A 70 -14.66 17.83 6.35
C LYS A 70 -15.89 17.98 5.45
N GLU A 71 -15.66 18.02 4.14
CA GLU A 71 -16.71 18.36 3.16
C GLU A 71 -17.51 17.14 2.65
N ARG A 72 -17.23 15.92 3.11
CA ARG A 72 -17.79 14.73 2.47
C ARG A 72 -18.21 13.65 3.44
N LEU A 73 -19.33 13.03 3.10
CA LEU A 73 -19.65 11.69 3.56
C LEU A 73 -18.77 10.68 2.82
N LEU A 74 -17.94 9.95 3.55
CA LEU A 74 -17.04 8.94 3.02
C LEU A 74 -17.57 7.55 3.36
N SER A 75 -17.35 6.61 2.47
CA SER A 75 -17.74 5.21 2.66
C SER A 75 -16.77 4.48 3.60
N THR A 76 -15.51 4.94 3.69
CA THR A 76 -14.55 4.37 4.63
C THR A 76 -14.72 4.98 6.02
N THR A 77 -14.50 4.18 7.07
CA THR A 77 -14.55 4.65 8.46
C THR A 77 -13.21 5.25 8.87
N LYS A 78 -12.10 4.58 8.56
CA LYS A 78 -10.76 5.01 8.93
C LYS A 78 -9.74 4.61 7.88
N GLY A 79 -8.89 5.55 7.51
CA GLY A 79 -7.76 5.33 6.61
C GLY A 79 -6.42 5.65 7.27
N ARG A 80 -5.41 4.84 6.99
CA ARG A 80 -4.03 5.08 7.44
C ARG A 80 -3.05 4.76 6.32
N SER A 81 -1.92 5.43 6.34
CA SER A 81 -0.80 5.14 5.45
C SER A 81 0.49 5.11 6.26
N VAL A 82 1.49 4.38 5.77
CA VAL A 82 2.79 4.30 6.44
C VAL A 82 3.59 5.57 6.19
N PHE A 83 3.73 5.94 4.91
CA PHE A 83 4.59 7.03 4.47
C PHE A 83 3.82 8.18 3.81
N GLU A 84 4.41 9.36 3.81
CA GLU A 84 4.09 10.38 2.83
C GLU A 84 4.69 9.99 1.47
N TYR A 85 3.93 10.17 0.38
CA TYR A 85 4.39 9.81 -0.98
C TYR A 85 5.36 10.85 -1.52
N LYS A 86 6.59 10.86 -0.99
CA LYS A 86 7.69 11.73 -1.43
C LYS A 86 9.04 11.04 -1.18
N GLY A 87 10.14 11.65 -1.64
CA GLY A 87 11.50 11.17 -1.41
C GLY A 87 11.66 9.67 -1.68
N THR A 88 12.40 9.00 -0.81
CA THR A 88 12.70 7.57 -0.87
C THR A 88 11.46 6.68 -0.97
N ALA A 89 10.37 6.99 -0.25
CA ALA A 89 9.14 6.21 -0.34
C ALA A 89 8.57 6.20 -1.77
N SER A 90 8.58 7.33 -2.47
CA SER A 90 8.10 7.42 -3.85
C SER A 90 8.98 6.62 -4.83
N VAL A 91 10.30 6.59 -4.61
CA VAL A 91 11.26 5.81 -5.41
C VAL A 91 10.98 4.31 -5.27
N LEU A 92 10.93 3.82 -4.02
CA LEU A 92 10.67 2.41 -3.74
C LEU A 92 9.32 1.93 -4.31
N ILE A 93 8.26 2.74 -4.16
CA ILE A 93 6.94 2.41 -4.70
C ILE A 93 6.94 2.39 -6.24
N LYS A 94 7.67 3.28 -6.89
CA LYS A 94 7.83 3.25 -8.36
C LYS A 94 8.55 1.97 -8.79
N LYS A 95 9.62 1.59 -8.11
CA LYS A 95 10.33 0.32 -8.34
C LYS A 95 9.40 -0.87 -8.19
N PHE A 96 8.64 -0.94 -7.11
CA PHE A 96 7.63 -1.97 -6.87
C PHE A 96 6.52 -2.01 -7.93
N LYS A 97 6.14 -0.86 -8.50
CA LYS A 97 5.08 -0.78 -9.53
C LYS A 97 5.54 -1.09 -10.95
N TYR A 98 6.76 -0.73 -11.30
CA TYR A 98 7.15 -0.62 -12.70
C TYR A 98 8.43 -1.38 -13.07
N ASN A 99 9.31 -1.66 -12.11
CA ASN A 99 10.59 -2.34 -12.38
C ASN A 99 10.55 -3.85 -12.11
N GLY A 100 9.44 -4.36 -11.57
CA GLY A 100 9.32 -5.79 -11.24
C GLY A 100 9.93 -6.18 -9.89
N ASP A 101 10.34 -5.23 -9.06
CA ASP A 101 11.00 -5.44 -7.77
C ASP A 101 10.03 -5.99 -6.72
N LYS A 102 9.52 -7.22 -6.95
CA LYS A 102 8.51 -7.88 -6.10
C LYS A 102 8.98 -8.11 -4.66
N TYR A 103 10.27 -8.26 -4.43
CA TYR A 103 10.86 -8.45 -3.10
C TYR A 103 10.54 -7.28 -2.14
N LEU A 104 10.28 -6.08 -2.68
CA LEU A 104 9.86 -4.91 -1.89
C LEU A 104 8.54 -5.14 -1.14
N LYS A 105 7.73 -6.14 -1.52
CA LYS A 105 6.52 -6.52 -0.80
C LYS A 105 6.78 -6.83 0.67
N GLU A 106 7.89 -7.50 0.98
CA GLU A 106 8.25 -7.89 2.35
C GLU A 106 8.56 -6.66 3.21
N TYR A 107 9.36 -5.73 2.67
CA TYR A 107 9.66 -4.47 3.32
C TYR A 107 8.40 -3.64 3.59
N PHE A 108 7.54 -3.47 2.58
CA PHE A 108 6.31 -2.73 2.74
C PHE A 108 5.31 -3.42 3.67
N ALA A 109 5.19 -4.74 3.60
CA ALA A 109 4.28 -5.48 4.47
C ALA A 109 4.71 -5.43 5.94
N GLU A 110 6.00 -5.41 6.24
CA GLU A 110 6.51 -5.19 7.59
C GLU A 110 6.00 -3.86 8.15
N LYS A 111 6.14 -2.78 7.36
CA LYS A 111 5.70 -1.45 7.79
C LYS A 111 4.17 -1.33 7.87
N LEU A 112 3.45 -1.94 6.92
CA LEU A 112 1.99 -2.05 6.96
C LEU A 112 1.50 -2.83 8.18
N SER A 113 2.21 -3.88 8.60
CA SER A 113 1.84 -4.68 9.77
C SER A 113 1.82 -3.83 11.04
N ALA A 114 2.80 -2.97 11.24
CA ALA A 114 2.85 -2.07 12.39
C ALA A 114 1.62 -1.13 12.44
N VAL A 115 1.20 -0.60 11.28
CA VAL A 115 0.00 0.24 11.17
C VAL A 115 -1.27 -0.59 11.36
N TYR A 116 -1.32 -1.80 10.80
CA TYR A 116 -2.45 -2.72 10.92
C TYR A 116 -2.72 -3.09 12.37
N PHE A 117 -1.75 -3.60 13.09
CA PHE A 117 -1.93 -4.03 14.48
C PHE A 117 -2.31 -2.87 15.40
N ARG A 118 -1.80 -1.68 15.16
CA ARG A 118 -2.15 -0.49 15.95
C ARG A 118 -3.60 -0.03 15.72
N ASN A 119 -4.17 -0.20 14.52
CA ASN A 119 -5.41 0.46 14.12
C ASN A 119 -6.55 -0.49 13.71
N TYR A 120 -6.25 -1.70 13.21
CA TYR A 120 -7.20 -2.53 12.46
C TYR A 120 -7.20 -4.02 12.84
N TYR A 121 -6.55 -4.41 13.94
CA TYR A 121 -6.46 -5.81 14.37
C TYR A 121 -7.81 -6.51 14.55
N LEU A 122 -8.91 -5.75 14.70
CA LEU A 122 -10.29 -6.26 14.78
C LEU A 122 -10.95 -6.47 13.42
N SER A 123 -10.23 -6.34 12.30
CA SER A 123 -10.80 -6.63 11.00
C SER A 123 -11.05 -8.14 10.84
N ASP A 124 -12.27 -8.50 10.45
CA ASP A 124 -12.60 -9.91 10.12
C ASP A 124 -11.88 -10.37 8.86
N TYR A 125 -11.73 -9.44 7.90
CA TYR A 125 -11.08 -9.67 6.62
C TYR A 125 -10.22 -8.50 6.19
N ILE A 126 -9.15 -8.81 5.48
CA ILE A 126 -8.47 -7.84 4.62
C ILE A 126 -8.80 -8.15 3.16
N THR A 127 -8.76 -7.12 2.31
CA THR A 127 -8.90 -7.26 0.86
C THR A 127 -7.98 -6.28 0.16
N PHE A 128 -7.87 -6.36 -1.14
CA PHE A 128 -6.96 -5.56 -1.94
C PHE A 128 -7.71 -4.80 -3.04
N VAL A 129 -7.13 -3.70 -3.53
CA VAL A 129 -7.66 -3.02 -4.70
C VAL A 129 -7.37 -3.88 -5.95
N PRO A 130 -8.41 -4.44 -6.61
CA PRO A 130 -8.20 -5.27 -7.78
C PRO A 130 -7.74 -4.43 -8.98
N SER A 131 -6.78 -4.96 -9.74
CA SER A 131 -6.31 -4.40 -11.00
C SER A 131 -7.03 -5.03 -12.18
N THR A 132 -7.09 -4.34 -13.34
CA THR A 132 -7.62 -4.94 -14.56
C THR A 132 -6.65 -5.99 -15.11
N ILE A 133 -7.19 -6.94 -15.88
CA ILE A 133 -6.39 -7.98 -16.57
C ILE A 133 -5.27 -7.35 -17.39
N LYS A 134 -5.58 -6.31 -18.17
CA LYS A 134 -4.59 -5.57 -18.96
C LYS A 134 -3.45 -4.96 -18.10
N SER A 135 -3.79 -4.42 -16.93
CA SER A 135 -2.79 -3.89 -15.99
C SER A 135 -1.92 -5.00 -15.40
N GLN A 136 -2.52 -6.16 -15.09
CA GLN A 136 -1.79 -7.33 -14.60
C GLN A 136 -0.87 -7.92 -15.67
N MET A 137 -1.35 -8.06 -16.91
CA MET A 137 -0.51 -8.54 -18.02
C MET A 137 0.70 -7.65 -18.25
N LYS A 138 0.52 -6.31 -18.15
CA LYS A 138 1.63 -5.36 -18.33
C LYS A 138 2.66 -5.41 -17.19
N ARG A 139 2.23 -5.67 -15.94
CA ARG A 139 3.08 -5.62 -14.73
C ARG A 139 3.49 -7.00 -14.23
N GLY A 140 2.80 -8.04 -14.68
CA GLY A 140 2.99 -9.41 -14.21
C GLY A 140 2.34 -9.72 -12.84
N TYR A 141 1.80 -8.74 -12.13
CA TYR A 141 1.20 -8.90 -10.80
C TYR A 141 0.32 -7.72 -10.37
N ASN A 142 -0.49 -7.95 -9.33
CA ASN A 142 -1.22 -6.90 -8.63
C ASN A 142 -0.47 -6.55 -7.34
N GLN A 143 0.02 -5.32 -7.23
CA GLN A 143 0.79 -4.83 -6.08
C GLN A 143 0.01 -4.92 -4.78
N SER A 144 -1.24 -4.46 -4.79
CA SER A 144 -2.10 -4.44 -3.61
C SER A 144 -2.42 -5.86 -3.13
N PHE A 145 -2.51 -6.84 -4.06
CA PHE A 145 -2.66 -8.25 -3.71
C PHE A 145 -1.40 -8.80 -3.03
N LEU A 146 -0.19 -8.54 -3.58
CA LEU A 146 1.06 -9.00 -2.96
C LEU A 146 1.24 -8.45 -1.54
N LEU A 147 0.89 -7.17 -1.33
CA LEU A 147 0.92 -6.57 0.01
C LEU A 147 -0.09 -7.20 0.96
N CYS A 148 -1.31 -7.47 0.46
CA CYS A 148 -2.37 -8.12 1.20
C CYS A 148 -1.98 -9.54 1.62
N GLU A 149 -1.37 -10.31 0.71
CA GLU A 149 -0.88 -11.67 0.95
C GLU A 149 0.20 -11.68 2.05
N GLU A 150 1.20 -10.80 1.96
CA GLU A 150 2.26 -10.73 2.96
C GLU A 150 1.74 -10.24 4.33
N LEU A 151 0.80 -9.30 4.35
CA LEU A 151 0.16 -8.86 5.59
C LEU A 151 -0.66 -10.00 6.23
N SER A 152 -1.39 -10.77 5.43
CA SER A 152 -2.14 -11.94 5.90
C SER A 152 -1.22 -12.98 6.54
N LYS A 153 -0.08 -13.30 5.91
CA LYS A 153 0.91 -14.24 6.46
C LYS A 153 1.47 -13.76 7.82
N ARG A 154 1.71 -12.46 7.97
CA ARG A 154 2.26 -11.86 9.19
C ARG A 154 1.22 -11.70 10.31
N GLY A 155 -0.01 -11.40 9.94
CA GLY A 155 -1.09 -11.05 10.85
C GLY A 155 -2.12 -12.15 11.11
N GLY A 156 -2.07 -13.26 10.37
CA GLY A 156 -3.06 -14.33 10.47
C GLY A 156 -4.47 -13.95 10.03
N VAL A 157 -4.66 -12.73 9.48
CA VAL A 157 -5.98 -12.24 9.06
C VAL A 157 -6.38 -12.82 7.70
N LYS A 158 -7.63 -13.22 7.56
CA LYS A 158 -8.16 -13.83 6.34
C LYS A 158 -8.26 -12.82 5.19
N ILE A 159 -7.92 -13.25 3.97
CA ILE A 159 -8.10 -12.44 2.76
C ILE A 159 -9.49 -12.70 2.19
N PHE A 160 -10.24 -11.63 1.93
CA PHE A 160 -11.45 -11.69 1.13
C PHE A 160 -11.12 -11.50 -0.35
N HIS A 161 -11.28 -12.55 -1.14
CA HIS A 161 -10.99 -12.57 -2.58
C HIS A 161 -12.16 -12.16 -3.47
N GLY A 162 -13.36 -12.01 -2.92
CA GLY A 162 -14.59 -11.74 -3.65
C GLY A 162 -14.71 -10.32 -4.23
N VAL A 163 -13.60 -9.66 -4.56
CA VAL A 163 -13.57 -8.34 -5.21
C VAL A 163 -12.92 -8.44 -6.59
N SER A 164 -13.54 -7.83 -7.60
CA SER A 164 -13.00 -7.78 -8.95
C SER A 164 -13.22 -6.42 -9.60
N LYS A 165 -12.33 -6.05 -10.51
CA LYS A 165 -12.47 -4.87 -11.34
C LYS A 165 -13.03 -5.28 -12.71
N VAL A 166 -14.29 -4.93 -12.95
CA VAL A 166 -15.05 -5.37 -14.13
C VAL A 166 -15.02 -4.36 -15.29
N LYS A 167 -14.49 -3.16 -15.06
CA LYS A 167 -14.46 -2.11 -16.07
C LYS A 167 -13.03 -1.60 -16.23
N GLU A 168 -12.54 -1.56 -17.46
CA GLU A 168 -11.32 -0.83 -17.77
C GLU A 168 -11.54 0.67 -17.57
N THR A 169 -10.59 1.32 -16.95
CA THR A 169 -10.68 2.75 -16.65
C THR A 169 -9.48 3.46 -17.26
N ASN A 170 -9.69 4.67 -17.77
CA ASN A 170 -8.61 5.49 -18.31
C ASN A 170 -7.52 5.73 -17.27
N ARG A 171 -6.28 6.01 -17.71
CA ARG A 171 -5.17 6.31 -16.80
C ARG A 171 -5.54 7.47 -15.89
N GLN A 172 -5.65 7.19 -14.59
CA GLN A 172 -6.14 8.15 -13.58
C GLN A 172 -5.17 9.32 -13.34
N ALA A 173 -3.89 9.18 -13.69
CA ALA A 173 -2.87 10.18 -13.40
C ALA A 173 -3.16 11.57 -14.01
N LYS A 174 -3.89 11.60 -15.15
CA LYS A 174 -4.24 12.85 -15.85
C LYS A 174 -5.67 13.35 -15.58
N LEU A 175 -6.46 12.64 -14.77
CA LEU A 175 -7.86 12.97 -14.52
C LEU A 175 -8.02 13.80 -13.25
N SER A 176 -8.92 14.80 -13.30
CA SER A 176 -9.41 15.49 -12.11
C SER A 176 -10.13 14.51 -11.16
N ARG A 177 -10.35 14.91 -9.92
CA ARG A 177 -11.06 14.06 -8.97
C ARG A 177 -12.49 13.71 -9.40
N LYS A 178 -13.24 14.67 -9.96
CA LYS A 178 -14.60 14.46 -10.49
C LYS A 178 -14.58 13.44 -11.62
N GLN A 179 -13.68 13.62 -12.57
CA GLN A 179 -13.48 12.67 -13.68
C GLN A 179 -13.08 11.27 -13.20
N ARG A 180 -12.23 11.18 -12.15
CA ARG A 180 -11.87 9.88 -11.54
C ARG A 180 -13.09 9.17 -10.94
N LYS A 181 -13.98 9.92 -10.26
CA LYS A 181 -15.21 9.35 -9.68
C LYS A 181 -16.12 8.78 -10.75
N GLU A 182 -16.37 9.55 -11.82
CA GLU A 182 -17.18 9.09 -12.95
C GLU A 182 -16.54 7.89 -13.68
N ASN A 183 -15.24 7.94 -13.92
CA ASN A 183 -14.48 6.87 -14.56
C ASN A 183 -14.54 5.53 -13.76
N LEU A 184 -14.63 5.60 -12.43
CA LEU A 184 -14.67 4.44 -11.55
C LEU A 184 -16.08 3.97 -11.18
N LYS A 185 -17.12 4.69 -11.57
CA LYS A 185 -18.52 4.34 -11.25
C LYS A 185 -18.86 2.95 -11.83
N GLY A 186 -19.26 2.02 -10.94
CA GLY A 186 -19.60 0.63 -11.32
C GLY A 186 -18.40 -0.21 -11.78
N SER A 187 -17.16 0.21 -11.49
CA SER A 187 -15.97 -0.54 -11.92
C SER A 187 -15.60 -1.71 -11.01
N PHE A 188 -16.18 -1.81 -9.83
CA PHE A 188 -15.94 -2.90 -8.90
C PHE A 188 -17.19 -3.77 -8.72
N LYS A 189 -16.99 -5.09 -8.73
CA LYS A 189 -18.00 -6.10 -8.41
C LYS A 189 -17.56 -6.84 -7.15
N VAL A 190 -18.53 -7.15 -6.29
CA VAL A 190 -18.32 -7.97 -5.09
C VAL A 190 -19.15 -9.23 -5.23
N THR A 191 -18.48 -10.38 -5.13
CA THR A 191 -19.06 -11.73 -5.05
C THR A 191 -19.06 -12.21 -3.61
N ASP A 192 -19.52 -13.43 -3.34
CA ASP A 192 -19.45 -14.08 -2.01
C ASP A 192 -19.90 -13.18 -0.85
N LYS A 193 -20.98 -12.42 -1.09
CA LYS A 193 -21.49 -11.41 -0.16
C LYS A 193 -21.79 -11.96 1.23
N LYS A 194 -22.15 -13.24 1.34
CA LYS A 194 -22.42 -13.91 2.62
C LYS A 194 -21.22 -13.90 3.55
N LEU A 195 -20.00 -13.98 3.00
CA LEU A 195 -18.76 -14.00 3.80
C LEU A 195 -18.48 -12.67 4.50
N ILE A 196 -18.90 -11.55 3.90
CA ILE A 196 -18.60 -10.20 4.41
C ILE A 196 -19.82 -9.53 5.05
N LYS A 197 -20.97 -10.18 5.06
CA LYS A 197 -22.18 -9.63 5.72
C LYS A 197 -21.88 -9.40 7.20
N ASP A 198 -22.18 -8.19 7.66
CA ASP A 198 -21.98 -7.72 9.03
C ASP A 198 -20.51 -7.73 9.52
N LYS A 199 -19.53 -7.82 8.59
CA LYS A 199 -18.10 -7.92 8.87
C LYS A 199 -17.38 -6.59 8.72
N VAL A 200 -16.26 -6.46 9.44
CA VAL A 200 -15.29 -5.37 9.29
C VAL A 200 -14.25 -5.78 8.26
N VAL A 201 -14.13 -5.00 7.18
CA VAL A 201 -13.19 -5.27 6.06
C VAL A 201 -12.18 -4.14 5.95
N THR A 202 -10.89 -4.48 5.86
CA THR A 202 -9.83 -3.49 5.61
C THR A 202 -9.24 -3.66 4.22
N ILE A 203 -9.29 -2.59 3.40
CA ILE A 203 -8.73 -2.53 2.05
C ILE A 203 -7.23 -2.23 2.13
N ILE A 204 -6.43 -3.01 1.41
CA ILE A 204 -4.98 -2.81 1.26
C ILE A 204 -4.70 -2.23 -0.13
N ASP A 205 -3.88 -1.16 -0.20
CA ASP A 205 -3.41 -0.60 -1.47
C ASP A 205 -1.98 -0.07 -1.33
N ASP A 206 -1.33 0.22 -2.44
CA ASP A 206 0.03 0.75 -2.43
C ASP A 206 0.05 2.27 -2.19
N VAL A 207 -0.76 3.06 -2.91
CA VAL A 207 -0.78 4.53 -2.78
C VAL A 207 -2.18 5.09 -2.86
N THR A 208 -2.54 5.89 -1.88
CA THR A 208 -3.73 6.73 -1.97
C THR A 208 -3.38 8.16 -2.40
N THR A 209 -4.02 8.65 -3.45
CA THR A 209 -3.91 10.04 -3.94
C THR A 209 -5.15 10.84 -3.55
N THR A 210 -6.19 10.80 -4.34
CA THR A 210 -7.49 11.43 -4.05
C THR A 210 -8.41 10.57 -3.17
N GLY A 211 -8.08 9.29 -2.97
CA GLY A 211 -8.89 8.31 -2.27
C GLY A 211 -10.07 7.75 -3.07
N VAL A 212 -10.33 8.25 -4.28
CA VAL A 212 -11.54 7.88 -5.06
C VAL A 212 -11.62 6.39 -5.36
N THR A 213 -10.50 5.73 -5.67
CA THR A 213 -10.46 4.29 -5.94
C THR A 213 -10.91 3.49 -4.71
N ILE A 214 -10.33 3.81 -3.55
CA ILE A 214 -10.64 3.15 -2.26
C ILE A 214 -12.11 3.41 -1.89
N GLU A 215 -12.58 4.65 -1.99
CA GLU A 215 -13.98 5.00 -1.69
C GLU A 215 -14.98 4.28 -2.60
N THR A 216 -14.65 4.14 -3.90
CA THR A 216 -15.53 3.42 -4.83
C THR A 216 -15.59 1.93 -4.49
N LEU A 217 -14.46 1.31 -4.16
CA LEU A 217 -14.41 -0.08 -3.71
C LEU A 217 -15.12 -0.27 -2.35
N ALA A 218 -14.87 0.64 -1.40
CA ALA A 218 -15.53 0.62 -0.09
C ALA A 218 -17.06 0.71 -0.23
N THR A 219 -17.55 1.60 -1.10
CA THR A 219 -18.99 1.69 -1.40
C THR A 219 -19.55 0.37 -1.93
N ALA A 220 -18.80 -0.33 -2.80
CA ALA A 220 -19.23 -1.62 -3.33
C ALA A 220 -19.26 -2.70 -2.23
N ILE A 221 -18.28 -2.73 -1.33
CA ILE A 221 -18.18 -3.66 -0.20
C ILE A 221 -19.30 -3.42 0.81
N LEU A 222 -19.59 -2.15 1.17
CA LEU A 222 -20.71 -1.80 2.05
C LEU A 222 -22.06 -2.19 1.45
N LYS A 223 -22.28 -1.92 0.16
CA LYS A 223 -23.48 -2.36 -0.58
C LYS A 223 -23.63 -3.89 -0.64
N ALA A 224 -22.53 -4.61 -0.50
CA ALA A 224 -22.55 -6.07 -0.42
C ALA A 224 -22.85 -6.60 1.00
N GLY A 225 -23.02 -5.71 1.99
CA GLY A 225 -23.46 -6.05 3.34
C GLY A 225 -22.39 -5.97 4.43
N ALA A 226 -21.18 -5.49 4.13
CA ALA A 226 -20.19 -5.28 5.18
C ALA A 226 -20.66 -4.21 6.18
N LYS A 227 -20.34 -4.41 7.46
CA LYS A 227 -20.66 -3.49 8.55
C LYS A 227 -19.81 -2.22 8.48
N GLN A 228 -18.54 -2.40 8.18
CA GLN A 228 -17.56 -1.32 8.21
C GLN A 228 -16.43 -1.60 7.21
N VAL A 229 -15.94 -0.54 6.57
CA VAL A 229 -14.78 -0.62 5.68
C VAL A 229 -13.72 0.39 6.09
N ASN A 230 -12.51 -0.11 6.32
CA ASN A 230 -11.32 0.69 6.56
C ASN A 230 -10.34 0.54 5.39
N TYR A 231 -9.24 1.28 5.42
CA TYR A 231 -8.13 1.04 4.49
C TYR A 231 -6.77 1.35 5.09
N ILE A 232 -5.76 0.70 4.56
CA ILE A 232 -4.36 1.03 4.81
C ILE A 232 -3.57 1.00 3.50
N THR A 233 -2.62 1.91 3.36
CA THR A 233 -1.76 2.02 2.17
C THR A 233 -0.30 2.20 2.55
N VAL A 234 0.61 1.84 1.66
CA VAL A 234 2.03 2.09 1.87
C VAL A 234 2.31 3.59 1.96
N ALA A 235 1.69 4.38 1.07
CA ALA A 235 1.86 5.82 1.14
C ALA A 235 0.59 6.60 0.76
N SER A 236 0.51 7.85 1.24
CA SER A 236 -0.50 8.81 0.81
C SER A 236 0.14 10.09 0.28
N VAL A 237 -0.49 10.65 -0.75
CA VAL A 237 -0.14 11.97 -1.24
C VAL A 237 -0.79 13.00 -0.33
N SER A 238 0.03 13.84 0.31
CA SER A 238 -0.47 15.00 1.05
C SER A 238 -1.11 15.99 0.09
N PRO A 239 -2.22 16.64 0.44
CA PRO A 239 -2.74 17.72 -0.38
C PRO A 239 -1.70 18.83 -0.44
N VAL A 240 -1.10 19.04 -1.61
CA VAL A 240 -0.37 20.28 -1.88
C VAL A 240 -1.41 21.38 -1.78
N CYS A 241 -1.24 22.31 -0.85
CA CYS A 241 -2.07 23.50 -0.80
C CYS A 241 -1.83 24.29 -2.08
N GLY A 242 -2.89 24.51 -2.84
CA GLY A 242 -2.90 25.41 -3.98
C GLY A 242 -2.65 24.70 -5.33
N TYR A 243 -3.70 24.31 -5.96
CA TYR A 243 -4.01 24.59 -7.38
C TYR A 243 -5.44 25.07 -7.41
#